data_f5ad8d9bc49049f5f245d3d293192afe
#
_entry.id   f5ad8d9bc49049f5f245d3d293192afe
#
_cell.length_a   1.000
_cell.length_b   1.000
_cell.length_c   1.000
_cell.angle_alpha   90.00
_cell.angle_beta   90.00
_cell.angle_gamma   90.00
#
_symmetry.space_group_name_H-M   'P 1'
#
loop_
_entity.id
_entity.type
_entity.pdbx_description
1 polymer ?
#
loop_
_entity_poly.entity_id
_entity_poly.type
_entity_poly.pdbx_seq_one_letter_code
_entity_poly.pdbx_strand_id
1 'polypeptide(L)'
;MLTFAAIPLVATAARSNIPEPFKVSLIAGGQEGGVWQAGILAELEPEWKTYWRMPGDSGIPPQFDWAGSQNSAAIEVGFPVPRRFNDEGGETIGYHDRVVFPVSVKPENPGAPVSLQLNLFFAVCKDVCIPARATARAELDASAANPLLDEWRKRLPRLAAAGVPPFVTAARFETRENKPVLVLSLDGPAEDIFVESETSAYFEKPRFDSATGEAWLPIANLKDTAKLRGVPLKLTLATGNSGIEQILTIT
;
A
#
# COMPACT_ATOMS: atom_id res chain seq x y z
N MET A 1 52.13 38.48 26.92
CA MET A 1 51.39 37.25 26.66
C MET A 1 49.93 37.61 26.41
N LEU A 2 49.49 37.64 25.13
CA LEU A 2 48.12 37.88 24.79
C LEU A 2 47.44 36.54 24.57
N THR A 3 46.45 36.21 25.40
CA THR A 3 45.58 35.02 25.28
C THR A 3 44.44 35.32 24.31
N PHE A 4 44.45 34.67 23.15
CA PHE A 4 43.31 34.67 22.22
C PHE A 4 42.24 33.69 22.72
N ALA A 5 41.09 34.21 23.10
CA ALA A 5 39.91 33.40 23.39
C ALA A 5 39.21 33.00 22.07
N ALA A 6 39.16 31.71 21.77
CA ALA A 6 38.42 31.18 20.64
C ALA A 6 36.91 31.15 20.97
N ILE A 7 36.11 31.90 20.23
CA ILE A 7 34.65 31.86 20.31
C ILE A 7 34.16 30.67 19.44
N PRO A 8 33.43 29.71 20.00
CA PRO A 8 32.87 28.63 19.19
C PRO A 8 31.72 29.16 18.30
N LEU A 9 31.86 29.00 17.00
CA LEU A 9 30.82 29.28 16.02
C LEU A 9 29.76 28.17 16.09
N VAL A 10 28.64 28.43 16.75
CA VAL A 10 27.48 27.53 16.75
C VAL A 10 26.75 27.73 15.44
N ALA A 11 26.94 26.81 14.48
CA ALA A 11 26.16 26.79 13.26
C ALA A 11 24.74 26.32 13.58
N THR A 12 23.79 27.24 13.67
CA THR A 12 22.36 26.96 13.71
C THR A 12 21.96 26.53 12.32
N ALA A 13 21.69 25.25 12.11
CA ALA A 13 21.09 24.76 10.89
C ALA A 13 19.67 25.38 10.79
N ALA A 14 19.48 26.31 9.86
CA ALA A 14 18.17 26.82 9.52
C ALA A 14 17.34 25.66 8.95
N ARG A 15 16.33 25.21 9.68
CA ARG A 15 15.27 24.35 9.13
C ARG A 15 14.55 25.20 8.08
N SER A 16 14.58 24.76 6.82
CA SER A 16 13.78 25.36 5.78
C SER A 16 12.30 25.18 6.16
N ASN A 17 11.59 26.30 6.33
CA ASN A 17 10.17 26.35 6.63
C ASN A 17 9.33 26.13 5.34
N ILE A 18 9.71 25.17 4.49
CA ILE A 18 8.88 24.74 3.37
C ILE A 18 7.80 23.84 3.98
N PRO A 19 6.49 24.16 3.83
CA PRO A 19 5.42 23.31 4.31
C PRO A 19 5.56 21.92 3.69
N GLU A 20 5.49 20.88 4.51
CA GLU A 20 5.48 19.52 4.00
C GLU A 20 4.18 19.30 3.22
N PRO A 21 4.23 18.70 2.01
CA PRO A 21 3.05 18.51 1.18
C PRO A 21 2.16 17.36 1.67
N PHE A 22 2.29 16.99 2.93
CA PHE A 22 1.52 15.92 3.57
C PHE A 22 1.30 16.17 5.05
N LYS A 23 0.27 15.51 5.58
CA LYS A 23 0.02 15.39 7.02
C LYS A 23 -0.32 13.94 7.32
N VAL A 24 0.30 13.37 8.37
CA VAL A 24 0.03 12.02 8.85
C VAL A 24 -0.51 12.07 10.27
N SER A 25 -1.58 11.33 10.53
CA SER A 25 -2.15 11.16 11.86
C SER A 25 -2.66 9.74 12.08
N LEU A 26 -2.79 9.33 13.34
CA LEU A 26 -3.51 8.11 13.73
C LEU A 26 -4.93 8.47 14.14
N ILE A 27 -5.89 7.67 13.68
CA ILE A 27 -7.30 7.78 14.03
C ILE A 27 -7.76 6.50 14.74
N ALA A 28 -8.50 6.63 15.82
CA ALA A 28 -9.06 5.50 16.56
C ALA A 28 -10.41 5.09 15.96
N GLY A 29 -10.75 3.80 15.98
CA GLY A 29 -11.95 3.21 15.41
C GLY A 29 -12.68 2.22 16.32
N GLY A 30 -12.38 2.20 17.62
CA GLY A 30 -13.02 1.33 18.59
C GLY A 30 -12.45 -0.09 18.64
N GLN A 31 -13.24 -1.02 19.17
CA GLN A 31 -12.86 -2.42 19.33
C GLN A 31 -13.94 -3.33 18.77
N GLU A 32 -13.53 -4.34 18.00
CA GLU A 32 -14.41 -5.36 17.42
C GLU A 32 -13.85 -6.76 17.72
N GLY A 33 -14.62 -7.60 18.40
CA GLY A 33 -14.22 -8.98 18.70
C GLY A 33 -12.90 -9.11 19.47
N GLY A 34 -12.55 -8.14 20.30
CA GLY A 34 -11.29 -8.12 21.06
C GLY A 34 -10.10 -7.55 20.27
N VAL A 35 -10.29 -7.15 19.01
CA VAL A 35 -9.28 -6.52 18.15
C VAL A 35 -9.55 -5.02 18.09
N TRP A 36 -8.56 -4.21 18.41
CA TRP A 36 -8.65 -2.77 18.31
C TRP A 36 -8.52 -2.31 16.85
N GLN A 37 -9.35 -1.34 16.49
CA GLN A 37 -9.36 -0.74 15.16
C GLN A 37 -8.75 0.66 15.23
N ALA A 38 -7.89 0.95 14.28
CA ALA A 38 -7.28 2.26 14.09
C ALA A 38 -7.04 2.50 12.60
N GLY A 39 -6.58 3.67 12.24
CA GLY A 39 -6.18 3.99 10.88
C GLY A 39 -5.00 4.96 10.85
N ILE A 40 -4.16 4.82 9.83
CA ILE A 40 -3.15 5.81 9.49
C ILE A 40 -3.77 6.70 8.42
N LEU A 41 -4.12 7.92 8.77
CA LEU A 41 -4.61 8.92 7.84
C LEU A 41 -3.42 9.69 7.28
N ALA A 42 -3.19 9.57 5.98
CA ALA A 42 -2.27 10.42 5.22
C ALA A 42 -3.09 11.36 4.32
N GLU A 43 -2.99 12.66 4.58
CA GLU A 43 -3.56 13.74 3.78
C GLU A 43 -2.43 14.37 2.98
N LEU A 44 -2.64 14.51 1.68
CA LEU A 44 -1.66 15.06 0.75
C LEU A 44 -2.19 16.36 0.16
N GLU A 45 -1.30 17.28 -0.15
CA GLU A 45 -1.68 18.48 -0.92
C GLU A 45 -2.20 18.09 -2.31
N PRO A 46 -3.02 18.95 -2.96
CA PRO A 46 -3.58 18.65 -4.28
C PRO A 46 -2.53 18.20 -5.30
N GLU A 47 -2.86 17.17 -6.07
CA GLU A 47 -2.03 16.53 -7.09
C GLU A 47 -0.83 15.72 -6.53
N TRP A 48 -0.61 15.73 -5.20
CA TRP A 48 0.37 14.85 -4.60
C TRP A 48 -0.18 13.44 -4.44
N LYS A 49 0.68 12.44 -4.57
CA LYS A 49 0.38 11.02 -4.38
C LYS A 49 1.35 10.36 -3.43
N THR A 50 0.93 9.25 -2.87
CA THR A 50 1.78 8.30 -2.14
C THR A 50 1.56 6.89 -2.67
N TYR A 51 2.37 5.94 -2.23
CA TYR A 51 2.51 4.66 -2.89
C TYR A 51 1.79 3.54 -2.16
N TRP A 52 1.38 2.55 -2.94
CA TRP A 52 0.93 1.26 -2.45
C TRP A 52 2.12 0.39 -2.02
N ARG A 53 1.86 -0.77 -1.41
CA ARG A 53 2.90 -1.73 -0.99
C ARG A 53 3.74 -2.27 -2.16
N MET A 54 3.21 -2.24 -3.38
CA MET A 54 3.95 -2.47 -4.63
C MET A 54 3.81 -1.21 -5.48
N PRO A 55 4.83 -0.33 -5.49
CA PRO A 55 4.69 1.06 -5.97
C PRO A 55 4.72 1.22 -7.49
N GLY A 56 5.01 0.17 -8.26
CA GLY A 56 5.23 0.24 -9.70
C GLY A 56 6.71 0.40 -10.08
N ASP A 57 6.95 1.00 -11.26
CA ASP A 57 8.31 1.15 -11.81
C ASP A 57 9.22 2.03 -10.95
N SER A 58 8.64 3.07 -10.39
CA SER A 58 9.36 4.02 -9.54
C SER A 58 8.54 4.38 -8.32
N GLY A 59 9.10 4.29 -7.14
CA GLY A 59 8.42 4.64 -5.93
C GLY A 59 9.02 3.97 -4.70
N ILE A 60 8.65 4.47 -3.53
CA ILE A 60 9.06 3.93 -2.24
C ILE A 60 7.81 3.47 -1.49
N PRO A 61 7.64 2.17 -1.25
CA PRO A 61 6.50 1.69 -0.49
C PRO A 61 6.57 2.18 0.95
N PRO A 62 5.42 2.43 1.60
CA PRO A 62 5.39 2.85 3.00
C PRO A 62 5.93 1.74 3.91
N GLN A 63 6.77 2.14 4.87
CA GLN A 63 7.32 1.28 5.91
C GLN A 63 6.82 1.78 7.27
N PHE A 64 6.15 0.91 8.00
CA PHE A 64 5.53 1.21 9.28
C PHE A 64 6.36 0.58 10.40
N ASP A 65 6.93 1.42 11.26
CA ASP A 65 7.60 0.99 12.47
C ASP A 65 6.74 1.39 13.68
N TRP A 66 6.40 0.41 14.50
CA TRP A 66 5.53 0.53 15.66
C TRP A 66 6.31 0.47 16.98
N ALA A 67 7.61 0.64 16.93
CA ALA A 67 8.43 0.68 18.14
C ALA A 67 7.96 1.77 19.10
N GLY A 68 7.72 1.39 20.37
CA GLY A 68 7.16 2.28 21.40
C GLY A 68 5.65 2.18 21.59
N SER A 69 4.93 1.41 20.75
CA SER A 69 3.53 1.05 21.04
C SER A 69 3.45 0.16 22.27
N GLN A 70 2.34 0.25 23.01
CA GLN A 70 2.12 -0.48 24.25
C GLN A 70 0.87 -1.35 24.16
N ASN A 71 0.92 -2.51 24.81
CA ASN A 71 -0.14 -3.51 24.82
C ASN A 71 -0.56 -3.95 23.40
N SER A 72 0.40 -4.23 22.53
CA SER A 72 0.19 -4.58 21.10
C SER A 72 0.96 -5.84 20.72
N ALA A 73 0.34 -7.01 20.87
CA ALA A 73 0.93 -8.30 20.53
C ALA A 73 1.15 -8.46 19.01
N ALA A 74 0.24 -7.93 18.19
CA ALA A 74 0.35 -7.88 16.75
C ALA A 74 -0.35 -6.63 16.21
N ILE A 75 0.26 -6.03 15.19
CA ILE A 75 -0.28 -4.88 14.45
C ILE A 75 -0.27 -5.23 12.97
N GLU A 76 -1.43 -5.19 12.34
CA GLU A 76 -1.60 -5.44 10.92
C GLU A 76 -2.08 -4.17 10.23
N VAL A 77 -1.43 -3.80 9.12
CA VAL A 77 -1.79 -2.64 8.31
C VAL A 77 -2.42 -3.12 7.01
N GLY A 78 -3.68 -2.74 6.81
CA GLY A 78 -4.41 -3.02 5.58
C GLY A 78 -4.13 -1.98 4.51
N PHE A 79 -4.00 -2.45 3.26
CA PHE A 79 -3.82 -1.59 2.10
C PHE A 79 -5.11 -1.56 1.28
N PRO A 80 -5.81 -0.42 1.21
CA PRO A 80 -6.96 -0.26 0.30
C PRO A 80 -6.58 -0.55 -1.15
N VAL A 81 -7.56 -0.86 -1.97
CA VAL A 81 -7.36 -1.04 -3.41
C VAL A 81 -6.72 0.22 -4.00
N PRO A 82 -5.55 0.10 -4.66
CA PRO A 82 -4.83 1.25 -5.20
C PRO A 82 -5.37 1.67 -6.57
N ARG A 83 -4.77 2.73 -7.14
CA ARG A 83 -4.94 3.13 -8.54
C ARG A 83 -3.58 3.19 -9.24
N ARG A 84 -3.61 3.06 -10.58
CA ARG A 84 -2.45 3.30 -11.44
C ARG A 84 -2.43 4.75 -11.89
N PHE A 85 -1.24 5.30 -11.94
CA PHE A 85 -0.95 6.63 -12.44
C PHE A 85 0.17 6.54 -13.46
N ASN A 86 0.01 7.24 -14.59
CA ASN A 86 1.05 7.34 -15.60
C ASN A 86 1.61 8.76 -15.56
N ASP A 87 2.85 8.89 -15.17
CA ASP A 87 3.57 10.14 -15.08
C ASP A 87 4.79 10.12 -16.02
N GLU A 88 5.51 11.23 -16.10
CA GLU A 88 6.76 11.30 -16.87
C GLU A 88 7.83 10.30 -16.38
N GLY A 89 7.77 9.90 -15.09
CA GLY A 89 8.67 8.91 -14.47
C GLY A 89 8.27 7.45 -14.64
N GLY A 90 7.20 7.14 -15.39
CA GLY A 90 6.68 5.79 -15.60
C GLY A 90 5.36 5.50 -14.88
N GLU A 91 4.98 4.23 -14.85
CA GLU A 91 3.76 3.79 -14.17
C GLU A 91 3.98 3.67 -12.67
N THR A 92 3.10 4.28 -11.89
CA THR A 92 3.10 4.20 -10.42
C THR A 92 1.76 3.71 -9.89
N ILE A 93 1.80 3.04 -8.72
CA ILE A 93 0.63 2.44 -8.08
C ILE A 93 0.52 3.01 -6.67
N GLY A 94 -0.63 3.60 -6.35
CA GLY A 94 -0.79 4.28 -5.05
C GLY A 94 -2.10 5.01 -4.88
N TYR A 95 -2.03 6.18 -4.22
CA TYR A 95 -3.18 6.97 -3.78
C TYR A 95 -2.92 8.46 -3.95
N HIS A 96 -3.91 9.20 -4.44
CA HIS A 96 -3.90 10.67 -4.50
C HIS A 96 -4.67 11.29 -3.33
N ASP A 97 -4.33 12.50 -2.99
CA ASP A 97 -5.02 13.41 -2.06
C ASP A 97 -5.13 12.88 -0.63
N ARG A 98 -5.69 11.70 -0.46
CA ARG A 98 -5.92 11.09 0.86
C ARG A 98 -5.93 9.58 0.79
N VAL A 99 -5.32 8.95 1.79
CA VAL A 99 -5.50 7.53 2.07
C VAL A 99 -5.62 7.31 3.58
N VAL A 100 -6.48 6.38 3.97
CA VAL A 100 -6.44 5.78 5.30
C VAL A 100 -5.99 4.33 5.14
N PHE A 101 -4.89 3.96 5.77
CA PHE A 101 -4.51 2.56 5.91
C PHE A 101 -5.16 2.03 7.19
N PRO A 102 -6.16 1.15 7.12
CA PRO A 102 -6.76 0.55 8.30
C PRO A 102 -5.73 -0.28 9.07
N VAL A 103 -5.79 -0.19 10.38
CA VAL A 103 -4.87 -0.88 11.30
C VAL A 103 -5.69 -1.72 12.26
N SER A 104 -5.35 -3.00 12.37
CA SER A 104 -5.90 -3.93 13.35
C SER A 104 -4.84 -4.25 14.39
N VAL A 105 -5.18 -4.11 15.68
CA VAL A 105 -4.24 -4.33 16.77
C VAL A 105 -4.79 -5.40 17.71
N LYS A 106 -4.06 -6.51 17.81
CA LYS A 106 -4.33 -7.53 18.81
C LYS A 106 -3.62 -7.16 20.12
N PRO A 107 -4.32 -6.94 21.24
CA PRO A 107 -3.69 -6.59 22.50
C PRO A 107 -2.96 -7.78 23.11
N GLU A 108 -1.89 -7.53 23.85
CA GLU A 108 -1.22 -8.52 24.70
C GLU A 108 -2.11 -8.90 25.89
N ASN A 109 -2.67 -7.87 26.54
CA ASN A 109 -3.56 -8.00 27.70
C ASN A 109 -4.94 -7.48 27.34
N PRO A 110 -5.94 -8.35 27.10
CA PRO A 110 -7.31 -7.94 26.86
C PRO A 110 -7.85 -7.09 28.01
N GLY A 111 -8.52 -5.99 27.70
CA GLY A 111 -9.10 -5.06 28.70
C GLY A 111 -8.15 -3.97 29.21
N ALA A 112 -6.85 -4.05 28.90
CA ALA A 112 -5.93 -2.95 29.16
C ALA A 112 -5.91 -1.95 27.98
N PRO A 113 -5.62 -0.65 28.24
CA PRO A 113 -5.49 0.35 27.18
C PRO A 113 -4.41 -0.02 26.16
N VAL A 114 -4.62 0.37 24.92
CA VAL A 114 -3.64 0.23 23.82
C VAL A 114 -3.18 1.62 23.41
N SER A 115 -1.86 1.83 23.40
CA SER A 115 -1.23 3.05 22.90
C SER A 115 -0.40 2.74 21.67
N LEU A 116 -0.65 3.47 20.59
CA LEU A 116 0.09 3.33 19.34
C LEU A 116 1.09 4.46 19.15
N GLN A 117 2.30 4.08 18.74
CA GLN A 117 3.33 5.00 18.27
C GLN A 117 3.79 4.53 16.89
N LEU A 118 3.56 5.35 15.87
CA LEU A 118 3.98 5.10 14.50
C LEU A 118 5.22 5.94 14.16
N ASN A 119 6.23 5.30 13.58
CA ASN A 119 7.27 5.94 12.80
C ASN A 119 7.12 5.48 11.35
N LEU A 120 6.70 6.37 10.48
CA LEU A 120 6.43 6.09 9.08
C LEU A 120 7.57 6.62 8.20
N PHE A 121 8.13 5.75 7.36
CA PHE A 121 8.95 6.14 6.22
C PHE A 121 8.17 5.83 4.94
N PHE A 122 8.04 6.82 4.05
CA PHE A 122 7.27 6.70 2.81
C PHE A 122 7.79 7.70 1.77
N ALA A 123 7.18 7.77 0.61
CA ALA A 123 7.44 8.84 -0.33
C ALA A 123 6.13 9.52 -0.76
N VAL A 124 6.23 10.80 -1.05
CA VAL A 124 5.19 11.60 -1.69
C VAL A 124 5.73 12.17 -3.00
N CYS A 125 4.89 12.25 -4.01
CA CYS A 125 5.31 12.58 -5.36
C CYS A 125 4.26 13.43 -6.06
N LYS A 126 4.74 14.48 -6.75
CA LYS A 126 4.00 15.23 -7.76
C LYS A 126 4.89 15.26 -9.02
N ASP A 127 5.63 16.32 -9.25
CA ASP A 127 6.64 16.39 -10.32
C ASP A 127 7.97 15.78 -9.88
N VAL A 128 8.23 15.80 -8.57
CA VAL A 128 9.42 15.24 -7.93
C VAL A 128 8.99 14.33 -6.77
N CYS A 129 9.65 13.19 -6.64
CA CYS A 129 9.41 12.26 -5.55
C CYS A 129 10.31 12.60 -4.36
N ILE A 130 9.71 12.80 -3.20
CA ILE A 130 10.36 13.20 -1.96
C ILE A 130 10.22 12.08 -0.94
N PRO A 131 11.33 11.44 -0.52
CA PRO A 131 11.31 10.57 0.65
C PRO A 131 10.93 11.36 1.91
N ALA A 132 9.99 10.85 2.68
CA ALA A 132 9.40 11.53 3.81
C ALA A 132 9.40 10.66 5.07
N ARG A 133 9.37 11.31 6.22
CA ARG A 133 9.20 10.66 7.52
C ARG A 133 8.12 11.38 8.30
N ALA A 134 7.26 10.59 8.96
CA ALA A 134 6.25 11.12 9.85
C ALA A 134 6.19 10.31 11.14
N THR A 135 5.79 10.95 12.22
CA THR A 135 5.49 10.28 13.50
C THR A 135 4.08 10.61 13.93
N ALA A 136 3.36 9.63 14.46
CA ALA A 136 2.04 9.85 15.00
C ALA A 136 1.81 8.99 16.26
N ARG A 137 0.95 9.45 17.16
CA ARG A 137 0.58 8.72 18.39
C ARG A 137 -0.93 8.76 18.58
N ALA A 138 -1.47 7.70 19.13
CA ALA A 138 -2.87 7.65 19.54
C ALA A 138 -3.05 6.70 20.71
N GLU A 139 -3.87 7.12 21.68
CA GLU A 139 -4.48 6.23 22.65
C GLU A 139 -5.77 5.71 22.06
N LEU A 140 -5.97 4.38 22.08
CA LEU A 140 -7.16 3.79 21.48
C LEU A 140 -8.30 3.76 22.52
N ASP A 141 -9.48 4.17 22.09
CA ASP A 141 -10.72 4.16 22.86
C ASP A 141 -11.66 3.08 22.29
N ALA A 142 -12.09 2.15 23.13
CA ALA A 142 -12.97 1.04 22.74
C ALA A 142 -14.34 1.50 22.23
N SER A 143 -14.81 2.67 22.65
CA SER A 143 -16.08 3.26 22.24
C SER A 143 -15.98 4.19 21.04
N ALA A 144 -14.76 4.43 20.52
CA ALA A 144 -14.57 5.32 19.39
C ALA A 144 -15.29 4.79 18.14
N ALA A 145 -15.97 5.68 17.43
CA ALA A 145 -16.55 5.43 16.12
C ALA A 145 -15.91 6.40 15.12
N ASN A 146 -15.45 5.88 13.99
CA ASN A 146 -14.82 6.72 12.98
C ASN A 146 -15.35 6.38 11.60
N PRO A 147 -16.34 7.13 11.08
CA PRO A 147 -16.94 6.87 9.77
C PRO A 147 -15.94 6.90 8.61
N LEU A 148 -14.89 7.72 8.71
CA LEU A 148 -13.85 7.76 7.69
C LEU A 148 -13.06 6.45 7.66
N LEU A 149 -12.68 5.92 8.83
CA LEU A 149 -12.02 4.63 8.92
C LEU A 149 -12.90 3.51 8.38
N ASP A 150 -14.20 3.51 8.73
CA ASP A 150 -15.16 2.49 8.26
C ASP A 150 -15.34 2.54 6.75
N GLU A 151 -15.33 3.71 6.13
CA GLU A 151 -15.34 3.88 4.68
C GLU A 151 -14.10 3.23 4.05
N TRP A 152 -12.92 3.48 4.60
CA TRP A 152 -11.67 2.96 4.04
C TRP A 152 -11.47 1.47 4.32
N ARG A 153 -12.00 0.94 5.39
CA ARG A 153 -12.04 -0.52 5.64
C ARG A 153 -12.81 -1.27 4.54
N LYS A 154 -13.88 -0.68 4.01
CA LYS A 154 -14.65 -1.25 2.88
C LYS A 154 -13.87 -1.27 1.57
N ARG A 155 -12.80 -0.47 1.47
CA ARG A 155 -11.91 -0.44 0.32
C ARG A 155 -10.76 -1.46 0.41
N LEU A 156 -10.63 -2.18 1.53
CA LEU A 156 -9.71 -3.29 1.61
C LEU A 156 -10.17 -4.41 0.67
N PRO A 157 -9.26 -5.01 -0.11
CA PRO A 157 -9.61 -6.16 -0.91
C PRO A 157 -10.02 -7.32 0.01
N ARG A 158 -11.10 -8.01 -0.37
CA ARG A 158 -11.56 -9.22 0.31
C ARG A 158 -10.85 -10.43 -0.28
N LEU A 159 -10.64 -11.47 0.50
CA LEU A 159 -10.16 -12.74 -0.04
C LEU A 159 -11.19 -13.33 -1.00
N ALA A 160 -10.70 -13.87 -2.12
CA ALA A 160 -11.53 -14.57 -3.08
C ALA A 160 -12.23 -15.75 -2.41
N ALA A 161 -13.53 -15.88 -2.65
CA ALA A 161 -14.32 -17.02 -2.23
C ALA A 161 -14.77 -17.80 -3.47
N ALA A 162 -14.71 -19.12 -3.42
CA ALA A 162 -15.09 -19.96 -4.52
C ALA A 162 -16.55 -19.67 -4.98
N GLY A 163 -16.72 -19.42 -6.29
CA GLY A 163 -18.01 -19.11 -6.88
C GLY A 163 -18.56 -17.71 -6.60
N VAL A 164 -17.76 -16.81 -6.02
CA VAL A 164 -18.17 -15.41 -5.79
C VAL A 164 -17.31 -14.47 -6.64
N PRO A 165 -17.83 -14.01 -7.80
CA PRO A 165 -17.11 -13.10 -8.70
C PRO A 165 -16.79 -11.73 -8.06
N PRO A 166 -15.71 -11.05 -8.57
CA PRO A 166 -14.76 -11.54 -9.56
C PRO A 166 -13.72 -12.50 -8.98
N PHE A 167 -13.25 -13.47 -9.76
CA PHE A 167 -12.11 -14.30 -9.42
C PHE A 167 -11.43 -14.87 -10.68
N VAL A 168 -10.19 -15.32 -10.54
CA VAL A 168 -9.43 -15.95 -11.62
C VAL A 168 -9.72 -17.45 -11.61
N THR A 169 -10.19 -17.97 -12.74
CA THR A 169 -10.52 -19.39 -12.93
C THR A 169 -9.35 -20.18 -13.51
N ALA A 170 -8.49 -19.54 -14.30
CA ALA A 170 -7.30 -20.13 -14.87
C ALA A 170 -6.20 -19.06 -15.08
N ALA A 171 -4.95 -19.50 -15.02
CA ALA A 171 -3.81 -18.65 -15.26
C ALA A 171 -2.73 -19.43 -16.01
N ARG A 172 -2.05 -18.76 -16.96
CA ARG A 172 -0.96 -19.35 -17.74
C ARG A 172 0.00 -18.29 -18.21
N PHE A 173 1.24 -18.69 -18.52
CA PHE A 173 2.21 -17.84 -19.20
C PHE A 173 2.18 -18.09 -20.69
N GLU A 174 2.23 -17.02 -21.48
CA GLU A 174 2.32 -17.03 -22.92
C GLU A 174 3.39 -16.05 -23.41
N THR A 175 3.64 -16.04 -24.72
CA THR A 175 4.38 -14.99 -25.39
C THR A 175 3.45 -14.29 -26.37
N ARG A 176 3.25 -12.98 -26.20
CA ARG A 176 2.47 -12.14 -27.09
C ARG A 176 3.32 -10.94 -27.51
N GLU A 177 3.29 -10.56 -28.76
CA GLU A 177 4.08 -9.42 -29.28
C GLU A 177 5.57 -9.50 -28.88
N ASN A 178 6.14 -10.71 -28.88
CA ASN A 178 7.52 -11.02 -28.49
C ASN A 178 7.88 -10.67 -27.02
N LYS A 179 6.87 -10.54 -26.16
CA LYS A 179 7.02 -10.32 -24.71
C LYS A 179 6.36 -11.43 -23.92
N PRO A 180 6.92 -11.84 -22.77
CA PRO A 180 6.24 -12.74 -21.86
C PRO A 180 5.01 -12.05 -21.26
N VAL A 181 3.92 -12.78 -21.15
CA VAL A 181 2.67 -12.30 -20.56
C VAL A 181 2.08 -13.31 -19.58
N LEU A 182 1.42 -12.80 -18.55
CA LEU A 182 0.51 -13.57 -17.71
C LEU A 182 -0.88 -13.44 -18.30
N VAL A 183 -1.52 -14.55 -18.64
CA VAL A 183 -2.90 -14.60 -19.10
C VAL A 183 -3.77 -15.17 -17.99
N LEU A 184 -4.86 -14.48 -17.70
CA LEU A 184 -5.82 -14.80 -16.66
C LEU A 184 -7.20 -14.96 -17.29
N SER A 185 -7.87 -16.08 -17.05
CA SER A 185 -9.30 -16.23 -17.36
C SER A 185 -10.10 -15.76 -16.14
N LEU A 186 -11.03 -14.84 -16.35
CA LEU A 186 -11.79 -14.19 -15.28
C LEU A 186 -13.24 -14.69 -15.27
N ASP A 187 -13.77 -14.89 -14.07
CA ASP A 187 -15.22 -14.94 -13.83
C ASP A 187 -15.63 -13.64 -13.13
N GLY A 188 -16.31 -12.77 -13.87
CA GLY A 188 -16.74 -11.45 -13.44
C GLY A 188 -15.82 -10.31 -13.86
N PRO A 189 -16.28 -9.06 -13.69
CA PRO A 189 -15.58 -7.87 -14.16
C PRO A 189 -14.41 -7.48 -13.24
N ALA A 190 -13.31 -7.01 -13.85
CA ALA A 190 -12.25 -6.29 -13.20
C ALA A 190 -11.89 -5.06 -14.04
N GLU A 191 -11.59 -3.94 -13.39
CA GLU A 191 -11.16 -2.69 -14.03
C GLU A 191 -9.64 -2.59 -14.09
N ASP A 192 -8.96 -3.16 -13.08
CA ASP A 192 -7.50 -3.30 -13.04
C ASP A 192 -7.11 -4.59 -12.29
N ILE A 193 -5.90 -5.07 -12.54
CA ILE A 193 -5.33 -6.24 -11.87
C ILE A 193 -3.90 -5.91 -11.48
N PHE A 194 -3.63 -6.00 -10.18
CA PHE A 194 -2.29 -5.84 -9.63
C PHE A 194 -1.76 -7.20 -9.25
N VAL A 195 -0.52 -7.51 -9.64
CA VAL A 195 0.10 -8.80 -9.35
C VAL A 195 1.40 -8.58 -8.58
N GLU A 196 1.47 -9.17 -7.41
CA GLU A 196 2.64 -9.16 -6.54
C GLU A 196 3.34 -10.52 -6.61
N SER A 197 4.66 -10.51 -6.64
CA SER A 197 5.52 -11.68 -6.67
C SER A 197 6.76 -11.43 -5.82
N GLU A 198 7.32 -12.49 -5.24
CA GLU A 198 8.62 -12.43 -4.55
C GLU A 198 9.82 -12.33 -5.50
N THR A 199 9.56 -12.33 -6.81
CA THR A 199 10.59 -12.19 -7.85
C THR A 199 10.75 -10.74 -8.28
N SER A 200 11.72 -10.47 -9.17
CA SER A 200 11.89 -9.15 -9.80
C SER A 200 10.92 -8.88 -10.95
N ALA A 201 9.98 -9.79 -11.24
CA ALA A 201 8.99 -9.61 -12.28
C ALA A 201 8.05 -8.45 -11.94
N TYR A 202 7.87 -7.55 -12.89
CA TYR A 202 6.85 -6.50 -12.82
C TYR A 202 5.76 -6.80 -13.84
N PHE A 203 4.50 -6.75 -13.39
CA PHE A 203 3.33 -7.00 -14.24
C PHE A 203 2.71 -5.65 -14.60
N GLU A 204 2.84 -5.31 -15.89
CA GLU A 204 2.32 -4.05 -16.44
C GLU A 204 0.79 -4.02 -16.40
N LYS A 205 0.21 -2.89 -16.79
CA LYS A 205 -1.26 -2.71 -16.83
C LYS A 205 -1.94 -3.82 -17.65
N PRO A 206 -3.02 -4.43 -17.13
CA PRO A 206 -3.75 -5.46 -17.82
C PRO A 206 -4.41 -4.92 -19.11
N ARG A 207 -4.50 -5.80 -20.11
CA ARG A 207 -5.34 -5.62 -21.28
C ARG A 207 -6.46 -6.65 -21.22
N PHE A 208 -7.69 -6.19 -21.35
CA PHE A 208 -8.88 -7.04 -21.23
C PHE A 208 -9.43 -7.37 -22.61
N ASP A 209 -9.77 -8.65 -22.81
CA ASP A 209 -10.50 -9.14 -23.95
C ASP A 209 -11.93 -9.55 -23.52
N SER A 210 -12.88 -8.69 -23.80
CA SER A 210 -14.29 -8.93 -23.46
C SER A 210 -14.93 -10.09 -24.24
N ALA A 211 -14.36 -10.50 -25.37
CA ALA A 211 -14.89 -11.60 -26.16
C ALA A 211 -14.54 -12.96 -25.54
N THR A 212 -13.38 -13.07 -24.92
CA THR A 212 -12.89 -14.32 -24.31
C THR A 212 -13.03 -14.35 -22.80
N GLY A 213 -13.28 -13.20 -22.16
CA GLY A 213 -13.25 -13.09 -20.69
C GLY A 213 -11.84 -13.19 -20.11
N GLU A 214 -10.82 -12.94 -20.93
CA GLU A 214 -9.43 -12.98 -20.51
C GLU A 214 -8.86 -11.58 -20.25
N ALA A 215 -7.92 -11.53 -19.32
CA ALA A 215 -7.01 -10.40 -19.17
C ALA A 215 -5.57 -10.90 -19.38
N TRP A 216 -4.72 -10.08 -19.97
CA TRP A 216 -3.32 -10.40 -20.08
C TRP A 216 -2.43 -9.23 -19.67
N LEU A 217 -1.40 -9.52 -18.89
CA LEU A 217 -0.48 -8.57 -18.32
C LEU A 217 0.91 -8.82 -18.91
N PRO A 218 1.52 -7.86 -19.64
CA PRO A 218 2.92 -7.95 -20.01
C PRO A 218 3.80 -8.06 -18.77
N ILE A 219 4.88 -8.83 -18.87
CA ILE A 219 5.85 -9.01 -17.80
C ILE A 219 7.13 -8.27 -18.17
N ALA A 220 7.46 -7.25 -17.37
CA ALA A 220 8.73 -6.56 -17.44
C ALA A 220 9.76 -7.17 -16.48
N ASN A 221 11.03 -6.81 -16.68
CA ASN A 221 12.16 -7.21 -15.83
C ASN A 221 12.41 -8.74 -15.73
N LEU A 222 11.68 -9.54 -16.50
CA LEU A 222 11.84 -10.99 -16.57
C LEU A 222 11.67 -11.47 -18.02
N LYS A 223 12.71 -12.14 -18.55
CA LYS A 223 12.68 -12.71 -19.91
C LYS A 223 12.21 -14.17 -19.92
N ASP A 224 12.43 -14.88 -18.83
CA ASP A 224 12.14 -16.32 -18.71
C ASP A 224 11.07 -16.56 -17.65
N THR A 225 9.85 -16.86 -18.11
CA THR A 225 8.70 -17.14 -17.26
C THR A 225 8.83 -18.45 -16.47
N ALA A 226 9.79 -19.32 -16.81
CA ALA A 226 10.05 -20.53 -16.02
C ALA A 226 10.42 -20.19 -14.57
N LYS A 227 11.01 -19.02 -14.33
CA LYS A 227 11.32 -18.51 -12.98
C LYS A 227 10.08 -18.17 -12.13
N LEU A 228 8.91 -18.05 -12.75
CA LEU A 228 7.65 -17.80 -12.07
C LEU A 228 6.84 -19.09 -11.81
N ARG A 229 7.27 -20.22 -12.38
CA ARG A 229 6.60 -21.49 -12.14
C ARG A 229 6.82 -21.95 -10.70
N GLY A 230 5.74 -22.33 -10.03
CA GLY A 230 5.75 -22.69 -8.63
C GLY A 230 5.86 -21.51 -7.66
N VAL A 231 6.01 -20.27 -8.15
CA VAL A 231 6.03 -19.07 -7.31
C VAL A 231 4.59 -18.60 -7.06
N PRO A 232 4.20 -18.34 -5.80
CA PRO A 232 2.91 -17.74 -5.49
C PRO A 232 2.82 -16.33 -6.09
N LEU A 233 1.75 -16.06 -6.82
CA LEU A 233 1.36 -14.75 -7.31
C LEU A 233 0.16 -14.27 -6.52
N LYS A 234 0.28 -13.12 -5.85
CA LYS A 234 -0.83 -12.49 -5.14
C LYS A 234 -1.47 -11.46 -6.06
N LEU A 235 -2.71 -11.71 -6.44
CA LEU A 235 -3.47 -10.85 -7.33
C LEU A 235 -4.46 -10.01 -6.55
N THR A 236 -4.55 -8.72 -6.89
CA THR A 236 -5.64 -7.85 -6.46
C THR A 236 -6.44 -7.45 -7.69
N LEU A 237 -7.65 -7.99 -7.80
CA LEU A 237 -8.63 -7.63 -8.86
C LEU A 237 -9.42 -6.43 -8.35
N ALA A 238 -9.29 -5.29 -9.01
CA ALA A 238 -9.94 -4.05 -8.62
C ALA A 238 -11.23 -3.82 -9.41
N THR A 239 -12.26 -3.36 -8.70
CA THR A 239 -13.54 -2.90 -9.27
C THR A 239 -13.96 -1.63 -8.52
N GLY A 240 -13.78 -0.49 -9.14
CA GLY A 240 -13.93 0.81 -8.48
C GLY A 240 -13.00 0.96 -7.27
N ASN A 241 -13.58 1.22 -6.11
CA ASN A 241 -12.85 1.35 -4.85
C ASN A 241 -12.80 0.05 -4.02
N SER A 242 -13.30 -1.06 -4.55
CA SER A 242 -13.28 -2.38 -3.90
C SER A 242 -12.44 -3.37 -4.69
N GLY A 243 -12.11 -4.50 -4.09
CA GLY A 243 -11.34 -5.53 -4.80
C GLY A 243 -11.38 -6.89 -4.12
N ILE A 244 -10.81 -7.84 -4.83
CA ILE A 244 -10.66 -9.22 -4.36
C ILE A 244 -9.17 -9.57 -4.42
N GLU A 245 -8.65 -10.15 -3.37
CA GLU A 245 -7.31 -10.76 -3.37
C GLU A 245 -7.41 -12.28 -3.58
N GLN A 246 -6.57 -12.77 -4.47
CA GLN A 246 -6.44 -14.20 -4.76
C GLN A 246 -4.97 -14.56 -4.90
N ILE A 247 -4.57 -15.71 -4.35
CA ILE A 247 -3.22 -16.25 -4.52
C ILE A 247 -3.30 -17.40 -5.51
N LEU A 248 -2.46 -17.35 -6.53
CA LEU A 248 -2.35 -18.38 -7.56
C LEU A 248 -0.91 -18.88 -7.65
N THR A 249 -0.75 -20.16 -7.98
CA THR A 249 0.56 -20.74 -8.32
C THR A 249 0.42 -21.43 -9.68
N ILE A 250 1.24 -21.04 -10.64
CA ILE A 250 1.25 -21.60 -12.00
C ILE A 250 2.35 -22.66 -12.06
N THR A 251 1.98 -23.88 -12.34
CA THR A 251 2.89 -25.03 -12.45
C THR A 251 3.36 -25.29 -13.88
#